data_8eed0e1b0a7578b3c36bda5ddfc13dc9
#
_entry.id   8eed0e1b0a7578b3c36bda5ddfc13dc9
#
_cell.length_a   1.000
_cell.length_b   1.000
_cell.length_c   1.000
_cell.angle_alpha   90.00
_cell.angle_beta   90.00
_cell.angle_gamma   90.00
#
_symmetry.space_group_name_H-M   'P 1'
#
loop_
_entity.id
_entity.type
_entity.pdbx_description
1 polymer ?
#
loop_
_entity_poly.entity_id
_entity_poly.type
_entity_poly.pdbx_seq_one_letter_code
_entity_poly.pdbx_strand_id
1 'polypeptide(L)'
;MPTEAMENTVANLKESLLAVAGEEPILEIVIGDKEKWRFLNTDENPWPEYISKLLSWEEAKEIVDYDFDSGFGGTESHPIMAWTQTRVIFSVCYDGSEWLASAPRNPTDGITPQHYGGG
;
A
#
# COMPACT_ATOMS: atom_id res chain seq x y z
N MET A 1 -7.37 25.02 14.48
CA MET A 1 -5.93 25.17 14.31
C MET A 1 -5.49 24.66 12.96
N PRO A 2 -4.83 25.49 12.18
CA PRO A 2 -4.39 25.07 10.85
C PRO A 2 -3.47 23.85 10.86
N THR A 3 -2.68 23.70 11.90
CA THR A 3 -1.73 22.59 11.98
C THR A 3 -2.41 21.22 12.04
N GLU A 4 -3.63 21.16 12.55
CA GLU A 4 -4.35 19.90 12.62
C GLU A 4 -4.69 19.37 11.25
N ALA A 5 -5.01 20.25 10.30
CA ALA A 5 -5.31 19.80 8.94
C ALA A 5 -4.08 19.20 8.27
N MET A 6 -2.90 19.74 8.55
CA MET A 6 -1.67 19.20 7.98
C MET A 6 -1.31 17.84 8.57
N GLU A 7 -1.60 17.66 9.84
CA GLU A 7 -1.35 16.41 10.51
C GLU A 7 -2.20 15.27 9.96
N ASN A 8 -3.37 15.61 9.39
CA ASN A 8 -4.28 14.62 8.84
C ASN A 8 -3.75 13.93 7.59
N THR A 9 -2.66 14.42 7.01
CA THR A 9 -2.05 13.76 5.85
C THR A 9 -1.05 12.69 6.25
N VAL A 10 -0.66 12.63 7.52
CA VAL A 10 0.27 11.62 7.99
C VAL A 10 -0.48 10.30 8.19
N ALA A 11 0.06 9.23 7.61
CA ALA A 11 -0.52 7.90 7.70
C ALA A 11 0.59 6.91 8.04
N ASN A 12 0.20 5.73 8.52
CA ASN A 12 1.13 4.62 8.76
C ASN A 12 0.69 3.48 7.87
N LEU A 13 1.61 2.94 7.09
CA LEU A 13 1.26 1.94 6.08
C LEU A 13 0.70 0.67 6.72
N LYS A 14 1.32 0.19 7.78
CA LYS A 14 0.83 -0.99 8.50
C LYS A 14 -0.58 -0.77 9.04
N GLU A 15 -0.82 0.39 9.67
CA GLU A 15 -2.14 0.71 10.21
C GLU A 15 -3.18 0.84 9.12
N SER A 16 -2.81 1.42 7.99
CA SER A 16 -3.71 1.54 6.84
C SER A 16 -4.08 0.17 6.29
N LEU A 17 -3.12 -0.75 6.21
CA LEU A 17 -3.37 -2.12 5.78
C LEU A 17 -4.35 -2.81 6.72
N LEU A 18 -4.11 -2.70 8.02
CA LEU A 18 -4.98 -3.33 9.02
C LEU A 18 -6.38 -2.74 8.99
N ALA A 19 -6.50 -1.43 8.77
CA ALA A 19 -7.80 -0.77 8.70
C ALA A 19 -8.62 -1.27 7.50
N VAL A 20 -7.98 -1.42 6.35
CA VAL A 20 -8.66 -1.89 5.15
C VAL A 20 -9.00 -3.38 5.26
N ALA A 21 -8.13 -4.16 5.87
CA ALA A 21 -8.37 -5.59 6.09
C ALA A 21 -9.55 -5.82 7.04
N GLY A 22 -9.77 -4.90 7.98
CA GLY A 22 -10.86 -5.02 8.93
C GLY A 22 -10.64 -6.18 9.89
N GLU A 23 -11.60 -7.07 9.95
CA GLU A 23 -11.52 -8.21 10.87
C GLU A 23 -10.75 -9.39 10.29
N GLU A 24 -10.46 -9.38 8.99
CA GLU A 24 -9.75 -10.48 8.36
C GLU A 24 -8.24 -10.30 8.52
N PRO A 25 -7.54 -11.34 8.96
CA PRO A 25 -6.07 -11.25 9.03
C PRO A 25 -5.48 -11.09 7.63
N ILE A 26 -4.41 -10.33 7.53
CA ILE A 26 -3.63 -10.28 6.31
C ILE A 26 -2.79 -11.54 6.27
N LEU A 27 -2.88 -12.26 5.16
CA LEU A 27 -2.20 -13.54 5.01
C LEU A 27 -0.85 -13.37 4.36
N GLU A 28 -0.82 -12.68 3.23
CA GLU A 28 0.39 -12.52 2.42
C GLU A 28 0.37 -11.15 1.78
N ILE A 29 1.56 -10.69 1.38
CA ILE A 29 1.72 -9.37 0.80
C ILE A 29 2.94 -9.37 -0.13
N VAL A 30 2.85 -8.59 -1.21
CA VAL A 30 3.98 -8.26 -2.07
C VAL A 30 4.21 -6.76 -1.94
N ILE A 31 5.46 -6.38 -1.69
CA ILE A 31 5.86 -4.98 -1.50
C ILE A 31 6.63 -4.55 -2.74
N GLY A 32 6.21 -3.45 -3.36
CA GLY A 32 6.91 -2.89 -4.52
C GLY A 32 7.93 -1.85 -4.09
N ASP A 33 8.83 -1.50 -4.99
CA ASP A 33 9.82 -0.47 -4.73
C ASP A 33 9.15 0.90 -4.76
N LYS A 34 9.40 1.72 -3.77
CA LYS A 34 8.80 3.05 -3.71
C LYS A 34 9.51 4.08 -4.59
N GLU A 35 10.66 3.75 -5.13
CA GLU A 35 11.37 4.64 -6.05
C GLU A 35 10.99 4.31 -7.49
N LYS A 36 9.94 4.93 -7.96
CA LYS A 36 9.42 4.61 -9.28
C LYS A 36 10.34 4.99 -10.44
N TRP A 37 11.39 5.74 -10.19
CA TRP A 37 12.37 6.09 -11.21
C TRP A 37 13.56 5.15 -11.23
N ARG A 38 13.54 4.14 -10.42
CA ARG A 38 14.64 3.19 -10.31
C ARG A 38 14.45 2.07 -11.33
N PHE A 39 14.97 2.31 -12.52
CA PHE A 39 14.78 1.37 -13.62
C PHE A 39 15.72 0.18 -13.57
N LEU A 40 16.88 0.38 -13.00
CA LEU A 40 17.93 -0.63 -13.02
C LEU A 40 18.34 -1.00 -11.61
N ASN A 41 18.38 -2.27 -11.36
CA ASN A 41 18.92 -2.84 -10.14
C ASN A 41 20.39 -3.13 -10.41
N THR A 42 21.29 -2.34 -9.81
CA THR A 42 22.72 -2.47 -10.03
C THR A 42 23.42 -2.88 -8.76
N ASP A 43 24.69 -3.27 -8.88
CA ASP A 43 25.48 -3.63 -7.71
C ASP A 43 25.65 -2.47 -6.74
N GLU A 44 25.64 -1.25 -7.27
CA GLU A 44 25.80 -0.06 -6.43
C GLU A 44 24.50 0.35 -5.75
N ASN A 45 23.36 -0.03 -6.33
CA ASN A 45 22.05 0.36 -5.81
C ASN A 45 21.06 -0.77 -6.01
N PRO A 46 21.28 -1.90 -5.35
CA PRO A 46 20.40 -3.04 -5.50
C PRO A 46 19.06 -2.81 -4.81
N TRP A 47 18.01 -3.43 -5.32
CA TRP A 47 16.74 -3.44 -4.65
C TRP A 47 16.86 -4.28 -3.38
N PRO A 48 16.17 -3.89 -2.30
CA PRO A 48 16.09 -4.75 -1.13
C PRO A 48 15.54 -6.13 -1.50
N GLU A 49 16.00 -7.15 -0.81
CA GLU A 49 15.62 -8.52 -1.12
C GLU A 49 14.13 -8.79 -1.02
N TYR A 50 13.43 -8.06 -0.17
CA TYR A 50 12.00 -8.29 0.04
C TYR A 50 11.13 -7.70 -1.08
N ILE A 51 11.69 -6.87 -1.96
CA ILE A 51 10.90 -6.22 -3.01
C ILE A 51 10.42 -7.27 -4.03
N SER A 52 9.14 -7.18 -4.37
CA SER A 52 8.47 -8.02 -5.36
C SER A 52 8.42 -9.51 -4.99
N LYS A 53 8.61 -9.82 -3.73
CA LYS A 53 8.50 -11.20 -3.25
C LYS A 53 7.22 -11.39 -2.47
N LEU A 54 6.66 -12.58 -2.57
CA LEU A 54 5.50 -12.95 -1.78
C LEU A 54 5.95 -13.24 -0.36
N LEU A 55 5.52 -12.41 0.57
CA LEU A 55 5.89 -12.51 1.97
C LEU A 55 4.68 -12.89 2.81
N SER A 56 4.91 -13.60 3.92
CA SER A 56 3.87 -13.75 4.91
C SER A 56 3.69 -12.41 5.64
N TRP A 57 2.54 -12.22 6.24
CA TRP A 57 2.31 -11.00 7.02
C TRP A 57 3.32 -10.87 8.17
N GLU A 58 3.68 -11.99 8.80
CA GLU A 58 4.66 -11.97 9.89
C GLU A 58 6.01 -11.44 9.44
N GLU A 59 6.41 -11.78 8.21
CA GLU A 59 7.67 -11.27 7.66
C GLU A 59 7.58 -9.80 7.29
N ALA A 60 6.42 -9.36 6.82
CA ALA A 60 6.27 -8.04 6.22
C ALA A 60 5.84 -6.95 7.19
N LYS A 61 5.17 -7.30 8.28
CA LYS A 61 4.52 -6.29 9.12
C LYS A 61 5.47 -5.25 9.69
N GLU A 62 6.71 -5.61 9.93
CA GLU A 62 7.69 -4.65 10.43
C GLU A 62 8.25 -3.79 9.32
N ILE A 63 8.32 -4.33 8.10
CA ILE A 63 8.80 -3.57 6.94
C ILE A 63 7.86 -2.43 6.62
N VAL A 64 6.56 -2.65 6.76
CA VAL A 64 5.54 -1.65 6.41
C VAL A 64 5.10 -0.79 7.60
N ASP A 65 5.72 -0.97 8.75
CA ASP A 65 5.37 -0.21 9.94
C ASP A 65 6.15 1.11 9.98
N TYR A 66 5.69 2.07 9.16
CA TYR A 66 6.30 3.40 9.15
C TYR A 66 5.26 4.44 8.75
N ASP A 67 5.51 5.67 9.17
CA ASP A 67 4.66 6.80 8.84
C ASP A 67 5.12 7.43 7.53
N PHE A 68 4.17 7.98 6.80
CA PHE A 68 4.45 8.68 5.55
C PHE A 68 3.40 9.76 5.33
N ASP A 69 3.73 10.71 4.46
CA ASP A 69 2.78 11.75 4.07
C ASP A 69 1.96 11.25 2.89
N SER A 70 0.67 11.06 3.11
CA SER A 70 -0.23 10.54 2.09
C SER A 70 -0.89 11.63 1.25
N GLY A 71 -0.50 12.89 1.47
CA GLY A 71 -1.07 14.02 0.74
C GLY A 71 -0.38 14.28 -0.59
N PHE A 72 -0.31 15.55 -0.95
CA PHE A 72 0.25 15.95 -2.24
C PHE A 72 1.76 15.83 -2.29
N GLY A 73 2.30 15.88 -3.49
CA GLY A 73 3.73 15.97 -3.69
C GLY A 73 4.39 14.72 -4.21
N GLY A 74 3.66 13.64 -4.29
CA GLY A 74 4.18 12.38 -4.79
C GLY A 74 4.00 11.28 -3.76
N THR A 75 4.16 10.05 -4.21
CA THR A 75 3.98 8.89 -3.34
C THR A 75 5.21 8.68 -2.47
N GLU A 76 4.99 8.39 -1.20
CA GLU A 76 6.07 8.16 -0.24
C GLU A 76 6.09 6.75 0.31
N SER A 77 4.96 6.04 0.23
CA SER A 77 4.93 4.67 0.72
C SER A 77 5.29 3.67 -0.37
N HIS A 78 5.63 2.47 0.04
CA HIS A 78 5.78 1.37 -0.92
C HIS A 78 4.42 1.05 -1.51
N PRO A 79 4.31 0.85 -2.83
CA PRO A 79 3.11 0.24 -3.37
C PRO A 79 3.03 -1.19 -2.88
N ILE A 80 1.84 -1.66 -2.59
CA ILE A 80 1.65 -3.01 -2.06
C ILE A 80 0.47 -3.71 -2.72
N MET A 81 0.49 -5.03 -2.65
CA MET A 81 -0.68 -5.85 -2.92
C MET A 81 -0.71 -6.92 -1.83
N ALA A 82 -1.83 -6.99 -1.11
CA ALA A 82 -1.96 -7.88 0.02
C ALA A 82 -3.24 -8.69 -0.09
N TRP A 83 -3.26 -9.84 0.57
CA TRP A 83 -4.40 -10.76 0.50
C TRP A 83 -4.87 -11.13 1.89
N THR A 84 -6.19 -11.05 2.06
CA THR A 84 -6.87 -11.67 3.17
C THR A 84 -7.58 -12.92 2.64
N GLN A 85 -8.40 -13.55 3.45
CA GLN A 85 -9.11 -14.72 2.98
C GLN A 85 -10.07 -14.44 1.82
N THR A 86 -10.73 -13.28 1.83
CA THR A 86 -11.75 -12.95 0.84
C THR A 86 -11.45 -11.70 0.02
N ARG A 87 -10.39 -10.96 0.34
CA ARG A 87 -10.12 -9.68 -0.30
C ARG A 87 -8.69 -9.59 -0.81
N VAL A 88 -8.51 -8.72 -1.80
CA VAL A 88 -7.18 -8.26 -2.21
C VAL A 88 -7.13 -6.75 -1.92
N ILE A 89 -6.02 -6.31 -1.32
CA ILE A 89 -5.80 -4.92 -0.96
C ILE A 89 -4.67 -4.39 -1.83
N PHE A 90 -4.82 -3.17 -2.34
CA PHE A 90 -3.82 -2.63 -3.26
C PHE A 90 -3.70 -1.12 -3.09
N SER A 91 -2.55 -0.60 -3.51
CA SER A 91 -2.25 0.83 -3.42
C SER A 91 -2.95 1.60 -4.52
N VAL A 92 -3.43 2.79 -4.20
CA VAL A 92 -4.08 3.70 -5.13
C VAL A 92 -3.45 5.08 -4.94
N CYS A 93 -3.30 5.81 -6.05
CA CYS A 93 -2.73 7.14 -6.02
C CYS A 93 -3.52 8.06 -6.94
N TYR A 94 -3.77 9.29 -6.47
CA TYR A 94 -4.37 10.33 -7.29
C TYR A 94 -3.69 11.64 -6.95
N ASP A 95 -3.03 12.24 -7.94
CA ASP A 95 -2.37 13.54 -7.79
C ASP A 95 -1.44 13.59 -6.57
N GLY A 96 -0.69 12.50 -6.38
CA GLY A 96 0.25 12.40 -5.28
C GLY A 96 -0.32 11.94 -3.96
N SER A 97 -1.63 11.98 -3.81
CA SER A 97 -2.29 11.41 -2.63
C SER A 97 -2.38 9.90 -2.77
N GLU A 98 -2.15 9.19 -1.69
CA GLU A 98 -2.17 7.73 -1.74
C GLU A 98 -3.04 7.15 -0.65
N TRP A 99 -3.69 6.05 -0.98
CA TRP A 99 -4.50 5.30 -0.02
C TRP A 99 -4.57 3.85 -0.49
N LEU A 100 -5.25 3.04 0.31
CA LEU A 100 -5.41 1.63 -0.01
C LEU A 100 -6.88 1.35 -0.35
N ALA A 101 -7.08 0.50 -1.35
CA ALA A 101 -8.42 0.04 -1.71
C ALA A 101 -8.42 -1.48 -1.65
N SER A 102 -9.59 -2.08 -1.71
CA SER A 102 -9.70 -3.53 -1.72
C SER A 102 -10.80 -3.98 -2.67
N ALA A 103 -10.69 -5.24 -3.08
CA ALA A 103 -11.66 -5.88 -3.94
C ALA A 103 -11.79 -7.35 -3.53
N PRO A 104 -12.90 -8.01 -3.89
CA PRO A 104 -13.03 -9.44 -3.64
C PRO A 104 -11.94 -10.24 -4.38
N ARG A 105 -11.42 -11.27 -3.74
CA ARG A 105 -10.44 -12.16 -4.38
C ARG A 105 -11.08 -13.02 -5.46
N ASN A 106 -12.33 -13.43 -5.24
CA ASN A 106 -13.04 -14.31 -6.15
C ASN A 106 -14.18 -13.56 -6.82
N PRO A 107 -14.56 -13.95 -8.03
CA PRO A 107 -15.70 -13.31 -8.69
C PRO A 107 -16.95 -13.41 -7.83
N THR A 108 -17.68 -12.31 -7.75
CA THR A 108 -18.91 -12.25 -6.98
C THR A 108 -19.79 -11.13 -7.55
N ASP A 109 -21.08 -11.20 -7.28
CA ASP A 109 -21.97 -10.10 -7.63
C ASP A 109 -22.15 -9.18 -6.42
N GLY A 110 -22.94 -8.13 -6.55
CA GLY A 110 -23.21 -7.21 -5.47
C GLY A 110 -22.13 -6.17 -5.26
N ILE A 111 -21.15 -6.08 -6.15
CA ILE A 111 -20.12 -5.04 -6.08
C ILE A 111 -20.46 -3.90 -7.04
N THR A 112 -19.90 -2.74 -6.77
CA THR A 112 -20.08 -1.56 -7.63
C THR A 112 -18.73 -1.14 -8.19
N PRO A 113 -18.44 -1.49 -9.44
CA PRO A 113 -17.15 -1.09 -10.04
C PRO A 113 -17.03 0.40 -10.17
N GLN A 114 -15.83 0.91 -10.00
CA GLN A 114 -15.52 2.32 -10.21
C GLN A 114 -14.10 2.44 -10.74
N HIS A 115 -13.76 3.65 -11.17
CA HIS A 115 -12.41 3.93 -11.63
C HIS A 115 -11.54 4.27 -10.43
N TYR A 116 -10.49 3.49 -10.19
CA TYR A 116 -9.58 3.73 -9.08
C TYR A 116 -8.32 4.41 -9.57
N GLY A 117 -7.84 5.37 -8.78
CA GLY A 117 -6.62 6.08 -9.09
C GLY A 117 -6.84 7.19 -10.09
N GLY A 118 -5.82 7.46 -10.83
CA GLY A 118 -5.88 8.48 -11.85
C GLY A 118 -4.86 9.57 -11.60
N GLY A 119 -4.98 10.57 -12.33
CA GLY A 119 -4.12 11.58 -12.16
C GLY A 119 -3.30 12.38 -12.68
#